data_5836b95e26f21c2c61d9eccfe6977355
#
_entry.id   5836b95e26f21c2c61d9eccfe6977355
#
_cell.length_a   1.000
_cell.length_b   1.000
_cell.length_c   1.000
_cell.angle_alpha   90.00
_cell.angle_beta   90.00
_cell.angle_gamma   90.00
#
_symmetry.space_group_name_H-M   'P 1'
#
loop_
_entity.id
_entity.type
_entity.pdbx_description
1 polymer ?
#
loop_
_entity_poly.entity_id
_entity_poly.type
_entity_poly.pdbx_seq_one_letter_code
_entity_poly.pdbx_strand_id
1 'polypeptide(L)'
;MTSAVSHTTVDCANAFVLSEWWKQVLGYVDIDGDPNEPGHEECMIRDPQTGHRVLFIEVPDTKQGKNRMHFDLMPREGTRDEELARLLGHGATVVLDLRDQWGPGSGWAVLADPEGNEFCILRSPAERDAARAAQEADA
;
A
#
# COMPACT_ATOMS: atom_id res chain seq x y z
N MET A 1 2.73 -19.21 24.68
CA MET A 1 3.59 -18.94 23.52
C MET A 1 2.79 -18.28 22.42
N THR A 2 3.40 -17.36 21.71
CA THR A 2 2.79 -16.62 20.60
C THR A 2 3.66 -16.73 19.36
N SER A 3 3.18 -16.19 18.23
CA SER A 3 3.94 -16.11 16.98
C SER A 3 4.15 -14.65 16.59
N ALA A 4 5.16 -14.39 15.78
CA ALA A 4 5.41 -13.09 15.19
C ALA A 4 5.23 -13.18 13.67
N VAL A 5 4.88 -12.05 13.05
CA VAL A 5 4.83 -11.97 11.60
C VAL A 5 6.26 -11.85 11.08
N SER A 6 6.70 -12.82 10.26
CA SER A 6 8.01 -12.77 9.61
C SER A 6 8.02 -11.69 8.51
N HIS A 7 7.07 -11.80 7.59
CA HIS A 7 6.91 -10.88 6.45
C HIS A 7 5.51 -11.06 5.86
N THR A 8 5.13 -10.16 4.96
CA THR A 8 3.90 -10.27 4.17
C THR A 8 4.27 -10.83 2.80
N THR A 9 3.50 -11.78 2.30
CA THR A 9 3.70 -12.35 0.96
C THR A 9 2.53 -11.99 0.05
N VAL A 10 2.85 -11.58 -1.16
CA VAL A 10 1.88 -11.25 -2.21
C VAL A 10 2.11 -12.23 -3.37
N ASP A 11 1.09 -13.03 -3.67
CA ASP A 11 1.11 -13.89 -4.84
C ASP A 11 0.87 -13.04 -6.10
N CYS A 12 1.60 -13.30 -7.17
CA CYS A 12 1.57 -12.45 -8.35
C CYS A 12 1.92 -13.23 -9.63
N ALA A 13 1.76 -12.57 -10.76
CA ALA A 13 2.15 -13.11 -12.07
C ALA A 13 3.59 -12.73 -12.44
N ASN A 14 4.06 -11.54 -12.05
CA ASN A 14 5.40 -11.05 -12.35
C ASN A 14 6.00 -10.40 -11.10
N ALA A 15 6.81 -11.16 -10.38
CA ALA A 15 7.34 -10.72 -9.08
C ALA A 15 8.26 -9.50 -9.20
N PHE A 16 9.14 -9.48 -10.20
CA PHE A 16 10.06 -8.35 -10.37
C PHE A 16 9.31 -7.05 -10.67
N VAL A 17 8.46 -7.06 -11.69
CA VAL A 17 7.73 -5.85 -12.11
C VAL A 17 6.85 -5.34 -10.98
N LEU A 18 6.14 -6.23 -10.28
CA LEU A 18 5.24 -5.82 -9.20
C LEU A 18 6.03 -5.31 -7.99
N SER A 19 7.15 -5.96 -7.64
CA SER A 19 7.98 -5.49 -6.53
C SER A 19 8.59 -4.10 -6.81
N GLU A 20 9.02 -3.84 -8.04
CA GLU A 20 9.53 -2.52 -8.43
C GLU A 20 8.45 -1.44 -8.32
N TRP A 21 7.23 -1.76 -8.71
CA TRP A 21 6.09 -0.85 -8.57
C TRP A 21 5.83 -0.50 -7.10
N TRP A 22 5.81 -1.52 -6.24
CA TRP A 22 5.55 -1.33 -4.81
C TRP A 22 6.72 -0.64 -4.09
N LYS A 23 7.96 -0.80 -4.56
CA LYS A 23 9.09 -0.03 -4.01
C LYS A 23 8.85 1.47 -4.15
N GLN A 24 8.30 1.92 -5.27
CA GLN A 24 7.99 3.32 -5.48
C GLN A 24 6.82 3.80 -4.60
N VAL A 25 5.83 2.95 -4.39
CA VAL A 25 4.70 3.29 -3.52
C VAL A 25 5.14 3.44 -2.06
N LEU A 26 5.92 2.47 -1.58
CA LEU A 26 6.24 2.35 -0.15
C LEU A 26 7.55 3.02 0.26
N GLY A 27 8.41 3.36 -0.69
CA GLY A 27 9.77 3.79 -0.37
C GLY A 27 10.63 2.65 0.17
N TYR A 28 10.30 1.43 -0.19
CA TYR A 28 11.06 0.23 0.22
C TYR A 28 12.24 0.01 -0.73
N VAL A 29 13.17 -0.79 -0.27
CA VAL A 29 14.42 -1.11 -0.98
C VAL A 29 14.60 -2.62 -1.08
N ASP A 30 15.51 -3.03 -1.97
CA ASP A 30 15.91 -4.44 -2.06
C ASP A 30 16.62 -4.89 -0.78
N ILE A 31 16.67 -6.20 -0.56
CA ILE A 31 17.43 -6.79 0.54
C ILE A 31 18.93 -6.65 0.25
N ASP A 32 19.69 -6.26 1.24
CA ASP A 32 21.15 -6.11 1.10
C ASP A 32 21.79 -7.44 0.66
N GLY A 33 22.58 -7.39 -0.41
CA GLY A 33 23.26 -8.57 -0.94
C GLY A 33 22.37 -9.50 -1.75
N ASP A 34 21.08 -9.16 -1.94
CA ASP A 34 20.14 -9.97 -2.70
C ASP A 34 19.22 -9.07 -3.54
N PRO A 35 19.77 -8.36 -4.53
CA PRO A 35 18.98 -7.46 -5.35
C PRO A 35 17.99 -8.23 -6.23
N ASN A 36 16.80 -7.65 -6.40
CA ASN A 36 15.81 -8.22 -7.30
C ASN A 36 16.17 -7.91 -8.75
N GLU A 37 15.99 -8.89 -9.63
CA GLU A 37 16.31 -8.77 -11.03
C GLU A 37 15.18 -9.31 -11.90
N PRO A 38 15.06 -8.84 -13.16
CA PRO A 38 14.05 -9.37 -14.08
C PRO A 38 14.14 -10.89 -14.21
N GLY A 39 12.98 -11.54 -14.15
CA GLY A 39 12.87 -13.01 -14.26
C GLY A 39 12.97 -13.75 -12.94
N HIS A 40 13.28 -13.07 -11.83
CA HIS A 40 13.21 -13.71 -10.52
C HIS A 40 11.77 -14.06 -10.17
N GLU A 41 11.55 -15.28 -9.74
CA GLU A 41 10.22 -15.78 -9.34
C GLU A 41 9.83 -15.31 -7.92
N GLU A 42 10.81 -14.92 -7.15
CA GLU A 42 10.63 -14.37 -5.80
C GLU A 42 11.41 -13.07 -5.67
N CYS A 43 10.75 -12.02 -5.25
CA CYS A 43 11.35 -10.70 -5.06
C CYS A 43 10.92 -10.13 -3.72
N MET A 44 11.88 -9.94 -2.82
CA MET A 44 11.62 -9.36 -1.50
C MET A 44 12.08 -7.91 -1.46
N ILE A 45 11.28 -7.07 -0.82
CA ILE A 45 11.61 -5.67 -0.53
C ILE A 45 11.43 -5.41 0.96
N ARG A 46 12.09 -4.39 1.49
CA ARG A 46 12.02 -4.05 2.91
C ARG A 46 11.89 -2.55 3.14
N ASP A 47 11.24 -2.21 4.23
CA ASP A 47 11.24 -0.85 4.76
C ASP A 47 12.60 -0.58 5.41
N PRO A 48 13.38 0.42 4.93
CA PRO A 48 14.68 0.72 5.53
C PRO A 48 14.59 1.27 6.95
N GLN A 49 13.41 1.71 7.39
CA GLN A 49 13.21 2.28 8.72
C GLN A 49 12.72 1.25 9.74
N THR A 50 11.68 0.48 9.37
CA THR A 50 11.03 -0.47 10.29
C THR A 50 11.53 -1.90 10.13
N GLY A 51 12.11 -2.23 8.98
CA GLY A 51 12.50 -3.60 8.65
C GLY A 51 11.33 -4.47 8.16
N HIS A 52 10.11 -3.94 8.04
CA HIS A 52 9.00 -4.70 7.48
C HIS A 52 9.35 -5.17 6.07
N ARG A 53 9.06 -6.43 5.78
CA ARG A 53 9.40 -7.04 4.49
C ARG A 53 8.14 -7.50 3.77
N VAL A 54 8.16 -7.36 2.45
CA VAL A 54 7.11 -7.87 1.56
C VAL A 54 7.79 -8.74 0.50
N LEU A 55 7.33 -9.98 0.39
CA LEU A 55 7.79 -10.93 -0.61
C LEU A 55 6.74 -11.02 -1.72
N PHE A 56 7.18 -10.86 -2.96
CA PHE A 56 6.35 -11.11 -4.13
C PHE A 56 6.78 -12.45 -4.72
N ILE A 57 5.82 -13.37 -4.85
CA ILE A 57 6.10 -14.72 -5.34
C ILE A 57 5.16 -15.06 -6.50
N GLU A 58 5.74 -15.57 -7.59
CA GLU A 58 4.98 -15.95 -8.77
C GLU A 58 4.20 -17.24 -8.52
N VAL A 59 2.92 -17.19 -8.86
CA VAL A 59 2.00 -18.31 -8.79
C VAL A 59 1.28 -18.45 -10.12
N PRO A 60 0.84 -19.67 -10.50
CA PRO A 60 0.13 -19.86 -11.77
C PRO A 60 -1.30 -19.33 -11.75
N ASP A 61 -1.88 -19.15 -10.56
CA ASP A 61 -3.28 -18.73 -10.43
C ASP A 61 -3.40 -17.22 -10.67
N THR A 62 -4.47 -16.80 -11.35
CA THR A 62 -4.81 -15.40 -11.49
C THR A 62 -5.64 -14.93 -10.29
N LYS A 63 -5.50 -13.64 -9.95
CA LYS A 63 -6.31 -13.04 -8.89
C LYS A 63 -7.79 -13.13 -9.23
N GLN A 64 -8.60 -13.58 -8.28
CA GLN A 64 -10.05 -13.66 -8.41
C GLN A 64 -10.72 -13.04 -7.19
N GLY A 65 -11.76 -12.26 -7.44
CA GLY A 65 -12.54 -11.62 -6.40
C GLY A 65 -11.77 -10.53 -5.64
N LYS A 66 -12.34 -10.11 -4.52
CA LYS A 66 -11.77 -9.10 -3.66
C LYS A 66 -10.69 -9.70 -2.75
N ASN A 67 -9.61 -8.96 -2.51
CA ASN A 67 -8.61 -9.33 -1.50
C ASN A 67 -9.27 -9.52 -0.14
N ARG A 68 -8.93 -10.59 0.55
CA ARG A 68 -9.37 -10.82 1.94
C ARG A 68 -8.51 -10.05 2.94
N MET A 69 -7.23 -9.85 2.61
CA MET A 69 -6.31 -9.00 3.36
C MET A 69 -5.77 -7.94 2.41
N HIS A 70 -5.64 -6.72 2.88
CA HIS A 70 -5.11 -5.61 2.08
C HIS A 70 -4.33 -4.65 2.96
N PHE A 71 -3.42 -3.90 2.34
CA PHE A 71 -2.74 -2.82 3.02
C PHE A 71 -3.65 -1.60 3.12
N ASP A 72 -3.65 -0.97 4.28
CA ASP A 72 -4.16 0.38 4.46
C ASP A 72 -2.95 1.30 4.58
N LEU A 73 -2.76 2.15 3.59
CA LEU A 73 -1.62 3.05 3.52
C LEU A 73 -2.01 4.43 4.02
N MET A 74 -1.04 5.15 4.54
CA MET A 74 -1.16 6.56 4.87
C MET A 74 0.04 7.31 4.31
N PRO A 75 -0.11 8.55 3.81
CA PRO A 75 1.03 9.30 3.33
C PRO A 75 2.00 9.61 4.47
N ARG A 76 3.30 9.47 4.20
CA ARG A 76 4.34 9.93 5.12
C ARG A 76 4.41 11.46 5.14
N GLU A 77 4.14 12.08 4.01
CA GLU A 77 4.14 13.54 3.85
C GLU A 77 2.92 13.96 3.05
N GLY A 78 2.39 15.12 3.36
CA GLY A 78 1.24 15.66 2.66
C GLY A 78 -0.08 15.04 3.07
N THR A 79 -1.06 15.16 2.20
CA THR A 79 -2.44 14.75 2.47
C THR A 79 -2.78 13.45 1.73
N ARG A 80 -3.86 12.80 2.19
CA ARG A 80 -4.46 11.66 1.50
C ARG A 80 -4.69 11.96 0.01
N ASP A 81 -5.24 13.13 -0.30
CA ASP A 81 -5.62 13.45 -1.68
C ASP A 81 -4.40 13.72 -2.56
N GLU A 82 -3.35 14.33 -2.00
CA GLU A 82 -2.07 14.48 -2.69
C GLU A 82 -1.43 13.12 -2.98
N GLU A 83 -1.46 12.23 -2.00
CA GLU A 83 -0.91 10.88 -2.17
C GLU A 83 -1.73 10.07 -3.16
N LEU A 84 -3.05 10.18 -3.14
CA LEU A 84 -3.90 9.53 -4.14
C LEU A 84 -3.50 9.96 -5.56
N ALA A 85 -3.31 11.25 -5.78
CA ALA A 85 -2.88 11.76 -7.08
C ALA A 85 -1.53 11.18 -7.49
N ARG A 86 -0.57 11.10 -6.56
CA ARG A 86 0.74 10.49 -6.82
C ARG A 86 0.62 9.02 -7.22
N LEU A 87 -0.21 8.26 -6.50
CA LEU A 87 -0.41 6.83 -6.76
C LEU A 87 -1.08 6.59 -8.11
N LEU A 88 -2.07 7.40 -8.48
CA LEU A 88 -2.71 7.31 -9.79
C LEU A 88 -1.71 7.62 -10.92
N GLY A 89 -0.86 8.62 -10.73
CA GLY A 89 0.22 8.93 -11.68
C GLY A 89 1.25 7.82 -11.80
N HIS A 90 1.37 6.97 -10.78
CA HIS A 90 2.28 5.82 -10.77
C HIS A 90 1.63 4.54 -11.34
N GLY A 91 0.35 4.58 -11.67
CA GLY A 91 -0.32 3.46 -12.33
C GLY A 91 -1.35 2.72 -11.49
N ALA A 92 -1.66 3.18 -10.28
CA ALA A 92 -2.78 2.64 -9.52
C ALA A 92 -4.10 3.05 -10.17
N THR A 93 -5.14 2.23 -9.98
CA THR A 93 -6.50 2.52 -10.44
C THR A 93 -7.45 2.62 -9.26
N VAL A 94 -8.50 3.43 -9.39
CA VAL A 94 -9.52 3.55 -8.35
C VAL A 94 -10.52 2.40 -8.49
N VAL A 95 -10.71 1.65 -7.41
CA VAL A 95 -11.73 0.60 -7.33
C VAL A 95 -13.01 1.16 -6.70
N LEU A 96 -12.86 1.92 -5.61
CA LEU A 96 -14.00 2.48 -4.91
C LEU A 96 -13.52 3.73 -4.15
N ASP A 97 -14.21 4.83 -4.37
CA ASP A 97 -13.89 6.09 -3.70
C ASP A 97 -14.90 6.37 -2.59
N LEU A 98 -14.46 6.25 -1.35
CA LEU A 98 -15.26 6.51 -0.15
C LEU A 98 -14.83 7.80 0.56
N ARG A 99 -14.08 8.65 -0.13
CA ARG A 99 -13.67 9.93 0.45
C ARG A 99 -14.89 10.83 0.66
N ASP A 100 -14.87 11.51 1.76
CA ASP A 100 -15.88 12.50 2.15
C ASP A 100 -17.31 11.94 2.35
N GLN A 101 -17.46 10.62 2.42
CA GLN A 101 -18.75 9.97 2.61
C GLN A 101 -19.40 10.31 3.96
N TRP A 102 -18.59 10.63 4.96
CA TRP A 102 -19.04 10.91 6.31
C TRP A 102 -18.68 12.32 6.75
N GLY A 103 -18.58 13.24 5.78
CA GLY A 103 -18.22 14.63 5.99
C GLY A 103 -16.88 14.98 5.33
N PRO A 104 -16.58 16.28 5.19
CA PRO A 104 -15.33 16.72 4.54
C PRO A 104 -14.09 16.12 5.18
N GLY A 105 -13.20 15.59 4.36
CA GLY A 105 -11.92 15.00 4.80
C GLY A 105 -12.03 13.61 5.38
N SER A 106 -13.24 13.05 5.51
CA SER A 106 -13.43 11.68 6.02
C SER A 106 -13.18 10.63 4.95
N GLY A 107 -13.14 9.36 5.36
CA GLY A 107 -13.12 8.21 4.47
C GLY A 107 -11.74 7.94 3.85
N TRP A 108 -11.77 7.08 2.85
CA TRP A 108 -10.58 6.58 2.17
C TRP A 108 -10.90 6.26 0.72
N ALA A 109 -9.88 5.96 -0.07
CA ALA A 109 -10.05 5.42 -1.41
C ALA A 109 -9.49 4.01 -1.47
N VAL A 110 -10.19 3.12 -2.16
CA VAL A 110 -9.73 1.76 -2.46
C VAL A 110 -9.14 1.79 -3.87
N LEU A 111 -7.87 1.39 -3.96
CA LEU A 111 -7.12 1.37 -5.20
C LEU A 111 -6.73 -0.05 -5.55
N ALA A 112 -6.27 -0.25 -6.78
CA ALA A 112 -5.67 -1.51 -7.21
C ALA A 112 -4.28 -1.26 -7.78
N ASP A 113 -3.38 -2.19 -7.52
CA ASP A 113 -2.06 -2.22 -8.14
C ASP A 113 -2.15 -2.75 -9.59
N PRO A 114 -1.04 -2.79 -10.36
CA PRO A 114 -1.10 -3.24 -11.75
C PRO A 114 -1.60 -4.66 -11.98
N GLU A 115 -1.58 -5.50 -10.95
CA GLU A 115 -2.12 -6.87 -11.02
C GLU A 115 -3.52 -7.00 -10.41
N GLY A 116 -4.13 -5.89 -10.01
CA GLY A 116 -5.48 -5.87 -9.47
C GLY A 116 -5.58 -6.11 -7.97
N ASN A 117 -4.46 -6.13 -7.24
CA ASN A 117 -4.50 -6.27 -5.78
C ASN A 117 -5.00 -4.97 -5.16
N GLU A 118 -6.05 -5.04 -4.36
CA GLU A 118 -6.63 -3.86 -3.72
C GLU A 118 -5.82 -3.45 -2.49
N PHE A 119 -5.73 -2.16 -2.31
CA PHE A 119 -5.19 -1.51 -1.11
C PHE A 119 -5.91 -0.19 -0.92
N CYS A 120 -5.81 0.39 0.27
CA CYS A 120 -6.50 1.63 0.59
C CYS A 120 -5.50 2.73 0.89
N ILE A 121 -5.87 3.97 0.56
CA ILE A 121 -5.16 5.16 1.01
C ILE A 121 -6.01 5.92 2.01
N LEU A 122 -5.47 6.13 3.19
CA LEU A 122 -6.10 6.78 4.32
C LEU A 122 -5.53 8.18 4.51
N ARG A 123 -6.17 8.95 5.38
CA ARG A 123 -5.62 10.25 5.81
C ARG A 123 -4.28 10.06 6.52
N SER A 124 -3.43 11.08 6.43
CA SER A 124 -2.20 11.11 7.21
C SER A 124 -2.49 11.24 8.71
N PRO A 125 -1.53 10.91 9.58
CA PRO A 125 -1.68 11.17 11.01
C PRO A 125 -1.98 12.66 11.31
N ALA A 126 -1.32 13.58 10.60
CA ALA A 126 -1.55 15.02 10.77
C ALA A 126 -2.97 15.42 10.40
N GLU A 127 -3.53 14.87 9.31
CA GLU A 127 -4.92 15.11 8.93
C GLU A 127 -5.89 14.59 9.98
N ARG A 128 -5.62 13.42 10.53
CA ARG A 128 -6.48 12.84 11.60
C ARG A 128 -6.42 13.67 12.87
N ASP A 129 -5.24 14.15 13.25
CA ASP A 129 -5.07 15.00 14.42
C ASP A 129 -5.79 16.33 14.25
N ALA A 130 -5.70 16.94 13.06
CA ALA A 130 -6.40 18.19 12.75
C ALA A 130 -7.92 18.00 12.79
N ALA A 131 -8.44 16.90 12.26
CA ALA A 131 -9.86 16.58 12.29
C ALA A 131 -10.35 16.37 13.73
N ARG A 132 -9.57 15.69 14.56
CA ARG A 132 -9.88 15.49 15.99
C ARG A 132 -9.91 16.82 16.73
N ALA A 133 -8.91 17.67 16.52
CA ALA A 133 -8.84 18.99 17.14
C ALA A 133 -10.05 19.85 16.75
N ALA A 134 -10.47 19.80 15.48
CA ALA A 134 -11.67 20.52 15.02
C ALA A 134 -12.95 20.02 15.69
N GLN A 135 -13.10 18.70 15.87
CA GLN A 135 -14.25 18.12 16.60
C GLN A 135 -14.25 18.52 18.06
N GLU A 136 -13.11 18.54 18.74
CA GLU A 136 -12.99 18.96 20.13
C GLU A 136 -13.32 20.45 20.30
N ALA A 137 -12.95 21.29 19.33
CA ALA A 137 -13.26 22.72 19.36
C ALA A 137 -14.76 23.00 19.20
N ASP A 138 -15.50 22.13 18.50
CA ASP A 138 -16.94 22.27 18.27
C ASP A 138 -17.78 21.63 19.37
N ALA A 139 -17.16 20.94 20.32
CA ALA A 139 -17.87 20.28 21.42
C ALA A 139 -18.29 21.23 22.53
#